data_55deca92b5ef76beb0a21f878639ff5b
#
_entry.id   55deca92b5ef76beb0a21f878639ff5b
#
_cell.length_a   1.000
_cell.length_b   1.000
_cell.length_c   1.000
_cell.angle_alpha   90.00
_cell.angle_beta   90.00
_cell.angle_gamma   90.00
#
_symmetry.space_group_name_H-M   'P 1'
#
loop_
_entity.id
_entity.type
_entity.pdbx_description
1 polymer ?
#
loop_
_entity_poly.entity_id
_entity_poly.type
_entity_poly.pdbx_seq_one_letter_code
_entity_poly.pdbx_strand_id
1 'polypeptide(L)'
;GGFDEKHRIQCGPAMQRITSEYADYDEVIEKFDWWMDWLADIYVNVLNLIHYMHDKYYYEAAEMALINNDCNRSFATGIAGFSHVVDSLSAIKYAKVKIIRDEEGITKDFQIEGDFPRYGNDDPRADEIATWLLRTFFDKIRRRHTYRDSKPSTSILTITSNVVYGEATGA
;
A
#
# COMPACT_ATOMS: atom_id res chain seq x y z
N GLY A 1 -0.79 15.01 -1.25
CA GLY A 1 -0.10 13.84 -0.72
C GLY A 1 0.85 14.16 0.41
N GLY A 2 0.95 13.25 1.35
CA GLY A 2 1.87 13.33 2.48
C GLY A 2 1.56 14.43 3.51
N PHE A 3 0.39 15.03 3.47
CA PHE A 3 -0.02 16.08 4.38
C PHE A 3 -1.19 15.63 5.27
N ASP A 4 -1.02 15.79 6.58
CA ASP A 4 -2.10 15.56 7.54
C ASP A 4 -2.91 16.84 7.71
N GLU A 5 -4.12 16.88 7.14
CA GLU A 5 -5.00 18.04 7.19
C GLU A 5 -5.47 18.37 8.61
N LYS A 6 -5.67 17.36 9.45
CA LYS A 6 -6.14 17.52 10.83
C LYS A 6 -5.12 18.24 11.70
N HIS A 7 -3.87 17.86 11.58
CA HIS A 7 -2.77 18.44 12.37
C HIS A 7 -1.98 19.51 11.60
N ARG A 8 -2.28 19.72 10.32
CA ARG A 8 -1.64 20.69 9.42
C ARG A 8 -0.13 20.53 9.33
N ILE A 9 0.33 19.28 9.28
CA ILE A 9 1.74 18.93 9.20
C ILE A 9 2.04 18.09 7.95
N GLN A 10 3.23 18.30 7.39
CA GLN A 10 3.74 17.45 6.32
C GLN A 10 4.30 16.16 6.94
N CYS A 11 3.65 15.03 6.70
CA CYS A 11 4.01 13.73 7.25
C CYS A 11 4.83 12.87 6.30
N GLY A 12 4.83 13.20 5.02
CA GLY A 12 5.53 12.48 3.98
C GLY A 12 5.90 13.38 2.81
N PRO A 13 6.57 12.86 1.78
CA PRO A 13 6.95 13.66 0.63
C PRO A 13 5.73 14.21 -0.11
N ALA A 14 5.89 15.35 -0.73
CA ALA A 14 4.83 15.92 -1.57
C ALA A 14 4.58 15.00 -2.77
N MET A 15 3.31 14.71 -3.04
CA MET A 15 2.94 13.93 -4.21
C MET A 15 3.20 14.71 -5.49
N GLN A 16 3.77 14.06 -6.49
CA GLN A 16 3.89 14.62 -7.83
C GLN A 16 2.49 14.82 -8.43
N ARG A 17 2.20 16.04 -8.83
CA ARG A 17 0.88 16.41 -9.36
C ARG A 17 0.62 15.72 -10.70
N ILE A 18 -0.59 15.20 -10.86
CA ILE A 18 -1.17 14.83 -12.15
C ILE A 18 -1.95 16.06 -12.62
N THR A 19 -1.57 16.64 -13.75
CA THR A 19 -2.17 17.89 -14.25
C THR A 19 -3.15 17.68 -15.40
N SER A 20 -3.16 16.48 -16.00
CA SER A 20 -4.09 16.07 -17.05
C SER A 20 -5.55 16.12 -16.57
N GLU A 21 -6.48 16.34 -17.50
CA GLU A 21 -7.91 16.31 -17.21
C GLU A 21 -8.42 14.88 -16.93
N TYR A 22 -7.80 13.91 -17.58
CA TYR A 22 -8.10 12.49 -17.41
C TYR A 22 -6.90 11.78 -16.82
N ALA A 23 -7.16 10.75 -16.00
CA ALA A 23 -6.11 9.92 -15.45
C ALA A 23 -5.49 9.06 -16.57
N ASP A 24 -4.17 9.13 -16.71
CA ASP A 24 -3.38 8.27 -17.59
C ASP A 24 -2.81 7.11 -16.79
N TYR A 25 -2.98 5.88 -17.30
CA TYR A 25 -2.60 4.67 -16.57
C TYR A 25 -1.10 4.59 -16.34
N ASP A 26 -0.29 4.88 -17.35
CA ASP A 26 1.16 4.75 -17.25
C ASP A 26 1.75 5.81 -16.33
N GLU A 27 1.23 7.05 -16.39
CA GLU A 27 1.60 8.12 -15.46
C GLU A 27 1.25 7.77 -14.01
N VAL A 28 0.05 7.20 -13.79
CA VAL A 28 -0.39 6.79 -12.44
C VAL A 28 0.47 5.66 -11.91
N ILE A 29 0.77 4.63 -12.73
CA ILE A 29 1.60 3.49 -12.34
C ILE A 29 3.01 3.95 -11.96
N GLU A 30 3.64 4.84 -12.73
CA GLU A 30 4.97 5.36 -12.43
C GLU A 30 5.02 6.06 -11.07
N LYS A 31 4.06 6.96 -10.82
CA LYS A 31 3.96 7.67 -9.54
C LYS A 31 3.61 6.74 -8.38
N PHE A 32 2.74 5.78 -8.62
CA PHE A 32 2.34 4.80 -7.62
C PHE A 32 3.48 3.85 -7.25
N ASP A 33 4.28 3.43 -8.21
CA ASP A 33 5.47 2.59 -7.99
C ASP A 33 6.49 3.30 -7.09
N TRP A 34 6.73 4.58 -7.31
CA TRP A 34 7.57 5.40 -6.44
C TRP A 34 7.02 5.48 -5.00
N TRP A 35 5.70 5.66 -4.86
CA TRP A 35 5.06 5.68 -3.54
C TRP A 35 5.13 4.34 -2.83
N MET A 36 5.03 3.23 -3.57
CA MET A 36 5.21 1.90 -3.00
C MET A 36 6.63 1.69 -2.45
N ASP A 37 7.65 2.23 -3.12
CA ASP A 37 9.03 2.18 -2.61
C ASP A 37 9.18 2.95 -1.30
N TRP A 38 8.69 4.17 -1.27
CA TRP A 38 8.71 5.00 -0.08
C TRP A 38 7.94 4.36 1.08
N LEU A 39 6.76 3.82 0.80
CA LEU A 39 5.94 3.14 1.79
C LEU A 39 6.63 1.89 2.34
N ALA A 40 7.27 1.09 1.46
CA ALA A 40 8.00 -0.09 1.88
C ALA A 40 9.20 0.26 2.78
N ASP A 41 9.90 1.37 2.52
CA ASP A 41 10.98 1.86 3.39
C ASP A 41 10.46 2.20 4.79
N ILE A 42 9.41 2.98 4.89
CA ILE A 42 8.82 3.35 6.18
C ILE A 42 8.29 2.11 6.90
N TYR A 43 7.56 1.26 6.20
CA TYR A 43 6.95 0.07 6.78
C TYR A 43 8.00 -0.86 7.40
N VAL A 44 9.05 -1.18 6.64
CA VAL A 44 10.12 -2.03 7.13
C VAL A 44 10.88 -1.36 8.29
N ASN A 45 11.18 -0.07 8.20
CA ASN A 45 11.89 0.64 9.26
C ASN A 45 11.08 0.72 10.56
N VAL A 46 9.77 0.97 10.48
CA VAL A 46 8.89 0.97 11.65
C VAL A 46 8.82 -0.41 12.30
N LEU A 47 8.64 -1.47 11.50
CA LEU A 47 8.64 -2.83 12.02
C LEU A 47 9.99 -3.24 12.61
N ASN A 48 11.11 -2.86 11.99
CA ASN A 48 12.44 -3.08 12.54
C ASN A 48 12.59 -2.42 13.91
N LEU A 49 12.10 -1.19 14.05
CA LEU A 49 12.11 -0.49 15.34
C LEU A 49 11.26 -1.20 16.38
N ILE A 50 10.07 -1.67 16.02
CA ILE A 50 9.17 -2.43 16.91
C ILE A 50 9.86 -3.72 17.37
N HIS A 51 10.43 -4.51 16.45
CA HIS A 51 11.17 -5.73 16.77
C HIS A 51 12.37 -5.46 17.70
N TYR A 52 13.14 -4.40 17.41
CA TYR A 52 14.23 -3.97 18.28
C TYR A 52 13.77 -3.60 19.68
N MET A 53 12.64 -2.89 19.80
CA MET A 53 12.07 -2.48 21.08
C MET A 53 11.58 -3.70 21.87
N HIS A 54 10.97 -4.69 21.23
CA HIS A 54 10.59 -5.95 21.86
C HIS A 54 11.80 -6.71 22.39
N ASP A 55 12.87 -6.83 21.59
CA ASP A 55 14.10 -7.48 22.03
C ASP A 55 14.77 -6.75 23.22
N LYS A 56 14.73 -5.40 23.20
CA LYS A 56 15.44 -4.60 24.20
C LYS A 56 14.69 -4.48 25.53
N TYR A 57 13.38 -4.35 25.49
CA TYR A 57 12.57 -3.98 26.65
C TYR A 57 11.59 -5.05 27.11
N TYR A 58 11.44 -6.10 26.36
CA TYR A 58 10.57 -7.23 26.65
C TYR A 58 11.37 -8.52 26.81
N TYR A 59 10.65 -9.62 26.97
CA TYR A 59 11.20 -10.96 27.22
C TYR A 59 11.65 -11.70 25.97
N GLU A 60 11.47 -11.16 24.75
CA GLU A 60 11.68 -11.88 23.50
C GLU A 60 13.09 -12.47 23.39
N ALA A 61 14.11 -11.69 23.74
CA ALA A 61 15.50 -12.17 23.73
C ALA A 61 15.76 -13.26 24.79
N ALA A 62 15.12 -13.17 25.95
CA ALA A 62 15.24 -14.16 27.01
C ALA A 62 14.49 -15.45 26.66
N GLU A 63 13.28 -15.35 26.14
CA GLU A 63 12.51 -16.52 25.69
C GLU A 63 13.25 -17.29 24.59
N MET A 64 13.81 -16.58 23.62
CA MET A 64 14.55 -17.21 22.52
C MET A 64 15.81 -17.92 22.99
N ALA A 65 16.51 -17.38 23.98
CA ALA A 65 17.66 -18.02 24.58
C ALA A 65 17.30 -19.32 25.35
N LEU A 66 16.07 -19.38 25.89
CA LEU A 66 15.60 -20.51 26.69
C LEU A 66 14.91 -21.60 25.85
N ILE A 67 14.26 -21.24 24.76
CA ILE A 67 13.35 -22.14 24.04
C ILE A 67 14.01 -22.75 22.80
N ASN A 68 14.83 -22.00 22.06
CA ASN A 68 15.36 -22.49 20.80
C ASN A 68 16.67 -21.83 20.39
N ASN A 69 17.72 -22.64 20.23
CA ASN A 69 19.02 -22.16 19.71
C ASN A 69 18.99 -21.87 18.20
N ASP A 70 18.00 -22.44 17.46
CA ASP A 70 17.84 -22.28 16.01
C ASP A 70 16.54 -21.56 15.70
N CYS A 71 16.52 -20.26 15.93
CA CYS A 71 15.32 -19.45 15.82
C CYS A 71 15.12 -18.92 14.41
N ASN A 72 14.06 -19.38 13.75
CA ASN A 72 13.58 -18.81 12.49
C ASN A 72 12.64 -17.62 12.77
N ARG A 73 13.15 -16.41 12.57
CA ARG A 73 12.34 -15.18 12.71
C ARG A 73 11.51 -14.93 11.48
N SER A 74 10.21 -14.71 11.68
CA SER A 74 9.30 -14.22 10.64
C SER A 74 9.13 -12.71 10.75
N PHE A 75 9.00 -12.07 9.61
CA PHE A 75 8.70 -10.63 9.50
C PHE A 75 7.37 -10.49 8.77
N ALA A 76 6.29 -10.51 9.54
CA ALA A 76 4.93 -10.51 9.00
C ALA A 76 4.53 -9.11 8.57
N THR A 77 4.16 -8.96 7.31
CA THR A 77 3.57 -7.74 6.76
C THR A 77 2.14 -8.00 6.31
N GLY A 78 1.33 -6.96 6.26
CA GLY A 78 -0.06 -7.04 5.80
C GLY A 78 -0.40 -5.89 4.87
N ILE A 79 -1.29 -6.14 3.91
CA ILE A 79 -1.80 -5.14 2.98
C ILE A 79 -3.29 -4.98 3.24
N ALA A 80 -3.72 -3.76 3.56
CA ALA A 80 -5.13 -3.36 3.64
C ALA A 80 -5.50 -2.48 2.45
N GLY A 81 -6.78 -2.48 2.04
CA GLY A 81 -7.25 -1.70 0.91
C GLY A 81 -6.82 -2.24 -0.46
N PHE A 82 -6.42 -3.50 -0.54
CA PHE A 82 -5.90 -4.11 -1.77
C PHE A 82 -6.91 -4.07 -2.93
N SER A 83 -8.16 -4.45 -2.68
CA SER A 83 -9.24 -4.42 -3.67
C SER A 83 -9.50 -3.02 -4.22
N HIS A 84 -9.49 -2.00 -3.36
CA HIS A 84 -9.68 -0.61 -3.76
C HIS A 84 -8.61 -0.13 -4.74
N VAL A 85 -7.36 -0.49 -4.48
CA VAL A 85 -6.26 -0.13 -5.39
C VAL A 85 -6.39 -0.85 -6.73
N VAL A 86 -6.72 -2.16 -6.71
CA VAL A 86 -6.92 -2.94 -7.93
C VAL A 86 -8.07 -2.37 -8.77
N ASP A 87 -9.21 -2.08 -8.15
CA ASP A 87 -10.37 -1.53 -8.84
C ASP A 87 -10.10 -0.12 -9.39
N SER A 88 -9.39 0.71 -8.63
CA SER A 88 -9.00 2.04 -9.09
C SER A 88 -8.06 1.99 -10.30
N LEU A 89 -7.05 1.13 -10.27
CA LEU A 89 -6.14 0.93 -11.38
C LEU A 89 -6.85 0.31 -12.60
N SER A 90 -7.79 -0.60 -12.35
CA SER A 90 -8.63 -1.19 -13.40
C SER A 90 -9.51 -0.13 -14.07
N ALA A 91 -10.16 0.73 -13.28
CA ALA A 91 -10.95 1.83 -13.80
C ALA A 91 -10.11 2.77 -14.69
N ILE A 92 -8.92 3.15 -14.24
CA ILE A 92 -8.01 4.03 -14.99
C ILE A 92 -7.53 3.34 -16.30
N LYS A 93 -7.31 2.02 -16.27
CA LYS A 93 -6.81 1.26 -17.41
C LYS A 93 -7.87 0.99 -18.49
N TYR A 94 -9.10 0.69 -18.08
CA TYR A 94 -10.15 0.15 -18.95
C TYR A 94 -11.35 1.07 -19.17
N ALA A 95 -11.53 2.07 -18.32
CA ALA A 95 -12.55 3.10 -18.46
C ALA A 95 -11.91 4.48 -18.70
N LYS A 96 -12.73 5.52 -18.78
CA LYS A 96 -12.28 6.90 -18.90
C LYS A 96 -12.53 7.62 -17.59
N VAL A 97 -11.48 7.96 -16.87
CA VAL A 97 -11.54 8.57 -15.54
C VAL A 97 -11.19 10.05 -15.63
N LYS A 98 -12.21 10.91 -15.50
CA LYS A 98 -12.04 12.36 -15.43
C LYS A 98 -11.75 12.80 -14.00
N ILE A 99 -10.74 13.64 -13.84
CA ILE A 99 -10.33 14.16 -12.53
C ILE A 99 -11.06 15.49 -12.27
N ILE A 100 -11.87 15.54 -11.23
CA ILE A 100 -12.59 16.74 -10.81
C ILE A 100 -11.76 17.48 -9.77
N ARG A 101 -11.42 18.74 -10.04
CA ARG A 101 -10.57 19.58 -9.17
C ARG A 101 -11.34 20.81 -8.73
N ASP A 102 -10.96 21.34 -7.57
CA ASP A 102 -11.40 22.64 -7.10
C ASP A 102 -10.62 23.80 -7.77
N GLU A 103 -10.92 25.02 -7.33
CA GLU A 103 -10.28 26.26 -7.82
C GLU A 103 -8.78 26.32 -7.53
N GLU A 104 -8.31 25.59 -6.52
CA GLU A 104 -6.90 25.47 -6.14
C GLU A 104 -6.15 24.34 -6.90
N GLY A 105 -6.89 23.59 -7.74
CA GLY A 105 -6.36 22.46 -8.50
C GLY A 105 -6.22 21.17 -7.67
N ILE A 106 -6.86 21.11 -6.50
CA ILE A 106 -6.88 19.92 -5.64
C ILE A 106 -7.98 18.99 -6.13
N THR A 107 -7.65 17.71 -6.29
CA THR A 107 -8.63 16.68 -6.67
C THR A 107 -9.67 16.51 -5.57
N LYS A 108 -10.93 16.61 -5.94
CA LYS A 108 -12.10 16.45 -5.05
C LYS A 108 -12.90 15.21 -5.36
N ASP A 109 -12.94 14.80 -6.64
CA ASP A 109 -13.77 13.68 -7.07
C ASP A 109 -13.27 13.12 -8.41
N PHE A 110 -13.84 11.99 -8.83
CA PHE A 110 -13.57 11.34 -10.10
C PHE A 110 -14.89 10.99 -10.79
N GLN A 111 -14.97 11.27 -12.07
CA GLN A 111 -16.09 10.83 -12.91
C GLN A 111 -15.59 9.69 -13.80
N ILE A 112 -16.22 8.53 -13.69
CA ILE A 112 -15.86 7.33 -14.46
C ILE A 112 -16.90 7.13 -15.57
N GLU A 113 -16.44 7.06 -16.81
CA GLU A 113 -17.26 6.76 -17.98
C GLU A 113 -16.80 5.43 -18.59
N GLY A 114 -17.74 4.50 -18.72
CA GLY A 114 -17.49 3.13 -19.21
C GLY A 114 -17.48 2.09 -18.10
N ASP A 115 -17.33 0.84 -18.51
CA ASP A 115 -17.26 -0.31 -17.61
C ASP A 115 -15.83 -0.82 -17.52
N PHE A 116 -15.49 -1.41 -16.35
CA PHE A 116 -14.16 -1.94 -16.07
C PHE A 116 -14.26 -3.20 -15.23
N PRO A 117 -13.30 -4.14 -15.37
CA PRO A 117 -13.27 -5.35 -14.55
C PRO A 117 -12.96 -5.02 -13.09
N ARG A 118 -13.66 -5.68 -12.16
CA ARG A 118 -13.49 -5.49 -10.73
C ARG A 118 -12.89 -6.72 -10.08
N TYR A 119 -12.07 -6.48 -9.09
CA TYR A 119 -11.40 -7.54 -8.33
C TYR A 119 -12.42 -8.46 -7.64
N GLY A 120 -12.12 -9.76 -7.66
CA GLY A 120 -12.96 -10.78 -7.01
C GLY A 120 -14.10 -11.33 -7.86
N ASN A 121 -14.18 -10.98 -9.14
CA ASN A 121 -15.20 -11.46 -10.07
C ASN A 121 -14.65 -12.44 -11.14
N ASP A 122 -13.48 -13.05 -10.88
CA ASP A 122 -12.86 -14.02 -11.79
C ASP A 122 -12.59 -13.42 -13.20
N ASP A 123 -12.21 -12.14 -13.24
CA ASP A 123 -11.83 -11.47 -14.49
C ASP A 123 -10.30 -11.39 -14.58
N PRO A 124 -9.68 -12.06 -15.57
CA PRO A 124 -8.22 -12.12 -15.68
C PRO A 124 -7.55 -10.76 -15.82
N ARG A 125 -8.25 -9.75 -16.31
CA ARG A 125 -7.72 -8.37 -16.45
C ARG A 125 -7.53 -7.71 -15.08
N ALA A 126 -8.47 -7.90 -14.14
CA ALA A 126 -8.35 -7.42 -12.77
C ALA A 126 -7.33 -8.26 -11.99
N ASP A 127 -7.32 -9.57 -12.19
CA ASP A 127 -6.40 -10.49 -11.51
C ASP A 127 -4.94 -10.26 -11.92
N GLU A 128 -4.68 -9.85 -13.17
CA GLU A 128 -3.34 -9.44 -13.63
C GLU A 128 -2.83 -8.20 -12.85
N ILE A 129 -3.68 -7.18 -12.69
CA ILE A 129 -3.36 -5.99 -11.89
C ILE A 129 -3.12 -6.38 -10.43
N ALA A 130 -3.97 -7.20 -9.85
CA ALA A 130 -3.84 -7.69 -8.49
C ALA A 130 -2.52 -8.46 -8.28
N THR A 131 -2.18 -9.34 -9.19
CA THR A 131 -0.94 -10.12 -9.14
C THR A 131 0.29 -9.22 -9.26
N TRP A 132 0.26 -8.25 -10.18
CA TRP A 132 1.32 -7.26 -10.32
C TRP A 132 1.51 -6.44 -9.05
N LEU A 133 0.43 -5.90 -8.49
CA LEU A 133 0.45 -5.09 -7.27
C LEU A 133 1.06 -5.84 -6.10
N LEU A 134 0.57 -7.06 -5.85
CA LEU A 134 1.05 -7.89 -4.75
C LEU A 134 2.53 -8.22 -4.88
N ARG A 135 2.96 -8.69 -6.05
CA ARG A 135 4.35 -9.07 -6.30
C ARG A 135 5.28 -7.87 -6.21
N THR A 136 4.92 -6.76 -6.85
CA THR A 136 5.75 -5.55 -6.86
C THR A 136 5.97 -5.03 -5.45
N PHE A 137 4.91 -4.89 -4.65
CA PHE A 137 5.04 -4.38 -3.29
C PHE A 137 5.81 -5.34 -2.38
N PHE A 138 5.54 -6.64 -2.49
CA PHE A 138 6.26 -7.63 -1.69
C PHE A 138 7.74 -7.72 -2.06
N ASP A 139 8.09 -7.63 -3.33
CA ASP A 139 9.48 -7.58 -3.77
C ASP A 139 10.20 -6.32 -3.27
N LYS A 140 9.51 -5.19 -3.20
CA LYS A 140 10.05 -3.97 -2.58
C LYS A 140 10.35 -4.18 -1.09
N ILE A 141 9.45 -4.83 -0.35
CA ILE A 141 9.70 -5.20 1.06
C ILE A 141 10.89 -6.15 1.19
N ARG A 142 10.96 -7.20 0.37
CA ARG A 142 12.02 -8.23 0.43
C ARG A 142 13.42 -7.72 0.12
N ARG A 143 13.57 -6.64 -0.60
CA ARG A 143 14.86 -6.01 -0.91
C ARG A 143 15.44 -5.22 0.26
N ARG A 144 14.67 -5.00 1.32
CA ARG A 144 15.05 -4.20 2.46
C ARG A 144 15.60 -5.05 3.59
N HIS A 145 16.55 -4.48 4.34
CA HIS A 145 17.10 -5.15 5.49
C HIS A 145 16.08 -5.23 6.62
N THR A 146 15.84 -6.43 7.10
CA THR A 146 14.95 -6.71 8.22
C THR A 146 15.74 -6.97 9.50
N TYR A 147 15.13 -6.64 10.65
CA TYR A 147 15.77 -6.84 11.95
C TYR A 147 16.16 -8.31 12.16
N ARG A 148 17.47 -8.54 12.43
CA ARG A 148 18.08 -9.87 12.59
C ARG A 148 17.79 -10.82 11.43
N ASP A 149 17.81 -10.32 10.21
CA ASP A 149 17.60 -11.09 8.98
C ASP A 149 16.31 -11.92 8.98
N SER A 150 15.26 -11.42 9.65
CA SER A 150 13.95 -12.07 9.67
C SER A 150 13.36 -12.18 8.27
N LYS A 151 12.69 -13.30 8.00
CA LYS A 151 12.14 -13.61 6.67
C LYS A 151 10.82 -12.89 6.44
N PRO A 152 10.73 -11.97 5.47
CA PRO A 152 9.48 -11.30 5.16
C PRO A 152 8.43 -12.28 4.63
N SER A 153 7.22 -12.10 5.12
CA SER A 153 6.00 -12.71 4.58
C SER A 153 4.93 -11.64 4.45
N THR A 154 3.93 -11.85 3.60
CA THR A 154 2.83 -10.90 3.45
C THR A 154 1.49 -11.61 3.42
N SER A 155 0.47 -10.90 3.88
CA SER A 155 -0.92 -11.32 3.79
C SER A 155 -1.78 -10.16 3.28
N ILE A 156 -2.88 -10.50 2.61
CA ILE A 156 -3.90 -9.54 2.24
C ILE A 156 -4.93 -9.51 3.37
N LEU A 157 -5.11 -8.33 3.98
CA LEU A 157 -6.10 -8.12 5.01
C LEU A 157 -7.47 -7.89 4.36
N THR A 158 -8.45 -8.68 4.76
CA THR A 158 -9.79 -8.68 4.19
C THR A 158 -10.86 -8.27 5.21
N ILE A 159 -12.07 -8.08 4.74
CA ILE A 159 -13.32 -7.96 5.52
C ILE A 159 -13.46 -6.62 6.26
N THR A 160 -13.18 -6.57 7.55
CA THR A 160 -13.52 -5.41 8.40
C THR A 160 -12.77 -4.14 8.01
N SER A 161 -11.49 -4.28 7.66
CA SER A 161 -10.68 -3.14 7.21
C SER A 161 -11.17 -2.58 5.87
N ASN A 162 -11.64 -3.43 4.96
CA ASN A 162 -12.16 -2.98 3.66
C ASN A 162 -13.46 -2.18 3.80
N VAL A 163 -14.35 -2.52 4.73
CA VAL A 163 -15.56 -1.74 5.01
C VAL A 163 -15.21 -0.33 5.50
N VAL A 164 -14.32 -0.24 6.49
CA VAL A 164 -13.89 1.06 7.05
C VAL A 164 -13.15 1.91 6.01
N TYR A 165 -12.31 1.30 5.19
CA TYR A 165 -11.60 2.02 4.12
C TYR A 165 -12.54 2.44 3.00
N GLY A 166 -13.55 1.63 2.65
CA GLY A 166 -14.58 2.00 1.71
C GLY A 166 -15.36 3.24 2.16
N GLU A 167 -15.77 3.27 3.43
CA GLU A 167 -16.41 4.45 4.02
C GLU A 167 -15.50 5.69 4.03
N ALA A 168 -14.22 5.52 4.35
CA ALA A 168 -13.26 6.61 4.44
C ALA A 168 -12.82 7.16 3.07
N THR A 169 -12.80 6.33 2.04
CA THR A 169 -12.35 6.70 0.69
C THR A 169 -13.49 6.99 -0.28
N GLY A 170 -14.73 6.70 0.11
CA GLY A 170 -15.91 6.87 -0.73
C GLY A 170 -16.01 5.84 -1.87
N ALA A 171 -15.33 4.70 -1.76
CA ALA A 171 -15.29 3.65 -2.77
C ALA A 171 -16.36 2.57 -2.57
#